data_bee8615bf7b3b4956d3e1198cd18c5e6
#
_entry.id   bee8615bf7b3b4956d3e1198cd18c5e6
#
_cell.length_a   1.000
_cell.length_b   1.000
_cell.length_c   1.000
_cell.angle_alpha   90.00
_cell.angle_beta   90.00
_cell.angle_gamma   90.00
#
_symmetry.space_group_name_H-M   'P 1'
#
loop_
_entity.id
_entity.type
_entity.pdbx_description
1 polymer ?
#
loop_
_entity_poly.entity_id
_entity_poly.type
_entity_poly.pdbx_seq_one_letter_code
_entity_poly.pdbx_strand_id
1 'polypeptide(L)'
;MEFSVKSGSPEKQRSACIVVGVYEPRRLSPIGEQLDKISDGYISNLLRRGDLEGKPGQVLLLHHVPNVLSERILLVGCGKERELDDKQYKQIISKTINTLNETGSMEAVCFLTEQHVKSRDTYWKVRQAVETTQDCLYTFNQLKSKKSDPRRPLRKIVFNVPTRRELTIGESAIEHGLAIAAGSKLCKDVANMPPNICNPAYLGEQAQELATNFDNITVDIIGEEKMAELGMNSYLAVGRGSDNESVMSVINYQGGAKDQAPIVLVGKGLTFDSGGISLKPGEAMDEMKYDMGGAAGVIGAMRALAQMQLPINVIGVLAGCENMPSSNAYRPGDILTTMSGQTVEVLNTDAEGRLVLCDALTYVERFEPETVIDVATLTGACIVALGAHATGLLSNHNPLAHDLLKASEQSGDRAWQLPLWDDYQDQLESPFADFTNLGGRAAGTITAACFLSKFTKKYNWAHLDIAGTAWRSGKNKGATGRPVPMLTQYLLNRAGVSETSQD
;
A
#
# COMPACT_ATOMS: atom_id res chain seq x y z
N MET A 1 -19.56 4.26 -1.97
CA MET A 1 -19.86 2.89 -1.45
C MET A 1 -20.10 2.97 0.04
N GLU A 2 -21.27 2.51 0.50
CA GLU A 2 -21.65 2.51 1.92
C GLU A 2 -21.37 1.13 2.53
N PHE A 3 -20.84 1.12 3.76
CA PHE A 3 -20.58 -0.09 4.55
C PHE A 3 -21.25 0.02 5.91
N SER A 4 -21.77 -1.09 6.41
CA SER A 4 -22.28 -1.19 7.77
C SER A 4 -22.14 -2.63 8.25
N VAL A 5 -22.22 -2.82 9.58
CA VAL A 5 -22.29 -4.14 10.20
C VAL A 5 -23.62 -4.36 10.86
N LYS A 6 -24.02 -5.62 10.93
CA LYS A 6 -25.17 -6.08 11.72
C LYS A 6 -24.94 -7.49 12.24
N SER A 7 -25.76 -7.90 13.18
CA SER A 7 -25.89 -9.29 13.63
C SER A 7 -27.34 -9.72 13.49
N GLY A 8 -27.59 -10.71 12.68
CA GLY A 8 -28.97 -11.16 12.43
C GLY A 8 -29.03 -12.40 11.56
N SER A 9 -30.17 -13.09 11.63
CA SER A 9 -30.42 -14.30 10.89
C SER A 9 -30.65 -14.04 9.39
N PRO A 10 -30.16 -14.92 8.50
CA PRO A 10 -30.24 -14.72 7.06
C PRO A 10 -31.67 -14.66 6.52
N GLU A 11 -32.59 -15.43 7.10
CA GLU A 11 -34.00 -15.50 6.67
C GLU A 11 -34.78 -14.19 6.89
N LYS A 12 -34.32 -13.36 7.83
CA LYS A 12 -34.95 -12.06 8.15
C LYS A 12 -34.43 -10.91 7.30
N GLN A 13 -33.48 -11.18 6.40
CA GLN A 13 -32.84 -10.14 5.60
C GLN A 13 -33.69 -9.79 4.37
N ARG A 14 -34.22 -8.56 4.32
CA ARG A 14 -34.80 -7.96 3.13
C ARG A 14 -33.69 -7.17 2.43
N SER A 15 -33.13 -7.71 1.37
CA SER A 15 -32.06 -7.10 0.60
C SER A 15 -32.14 -7.53 -0.86
N ALA A 16 -31.50 -6.80 -1.75
CA ALA A 16 -31.40 -7.19 -3.14
C ALA A 16 -30.61 -8.50 -3.33
N CYS A 17 -29.65 -8.79 -2.43
CA CYS A 17 -28.88 -10.03 -2.45
C CYS A 17 -28.37 -10.41 -1.06
N ILE A 18 -28.41 -11.71 -0.73
CA ILE A 18 -27.70 -12.32 0.41
C ILE A 18 -26.52 -13.12 -0.14
N VAL A 19 -25.34 -12.97 0.46
CA VAL A 19 -24.12 -13.70 0.08
C VAL A 19 -23.80 -14.73 1.15
N VAL A 20 -23.65 -16.00 0.76
CA VAL A 20 -23.36 -17.12 1.67
C VAL A 20 -22.30 -18.05 1.12
N GLY A 21 -21.51 -18.66 2.01
CA GLY A 21 -20.44 -19.57 1.66
C GLY A 21 -20.90 -21.02 1.41
N VAL A 22 -20.20 -21.70 0.50
CA VAL A 22 -20.31 -23.13 0.24
C VAL A 22 -18.93 -23.75 0.32
N TYR A 23 -18.78 -24.85 1.07
CA TYR A 23 -17.51 -25.58 1.20
C TYR A 23 -17.39 -26.73 0.19
N GLU A 24 -16.18 -27.14 -0.07
CA GLU A 24 -15.88 -28.39 -0.75
C GLU A 24 -16.10 -29.59 0.19
N PRO A 25 -16.62 -30.73 -0.33
CA PRO A 25 -17.31 -30.89 -1.61
C PRO A 25 -18.83 -30.60 -1.44
N ARG A 26 -19.31 -29.54 -2.03
CA ARG A 26 -20.76 -29.22 -2.12
C ARG A 26 -21.49 -29.10 -0.77
N ARG A 27 -20.79 -28.65 0.28
CA ARG A 27 -21.35 -28.54 1.63
C ARG A 27 -21.69 -27.09 1.96
N LEU A 28 -22.90 -26.86 2.43
CA LEU A 28 -23.35 -25.55 2.86
C LEU A 28 -22.61 -25.08 4.12
N SER A 29 -22.37 -23.78 4.22
CA SER A 29 -22.01 -23.15 5.48
C SER A 29 -23.20 -23.15 6.44
N PRO A 30 -23.00 -22.96 7.76
CA PRO A 30 -24.12 -22.88 8.73
C PRO A 30 -25.23 -21.91 8.31
N ILE A 31 -24.87 -20.77 7.73
CA ILE A 31 -25.81 -19.79 7.19
C ILE A 31 -26.53 -20.33 5.94
N GLY A 32 -25.83 -21.02 5.07
CA GLY A 32 -26.40 -21.69 3.90
C GLY A 32 -27.39 -22.80 4.30
N GLU A 33 -27.09 -23.56 5.35
CA GLU A 33 -27.99 -24.61 5.89
C GLU A 33 -29.30 -24.01 6.43
N GLN A 34 -29.24 -22.86 7.08
CA GLN A 34 -30.46 -22.15 7.54
C GLN A 34 -31.35 -21.77 6.37
N LEU A 35 -30.79 -21.20 5.30
CA LEU A 35 -31.54 -20.82 4.10
C LEU A 35 -32.05 -22.06 3.35
N ASP A 36 -31.29 -23.14 3.27
CA ASP A 36 -31.69 -24.39 2.64
C ASP A 36 -32.90 -25.02 3.37
N LYS A 37 -32.88 -25.03 4.70
CA LYS A 37 -34.00 -25.53 5.51
C LYS A 37 -35.28 -24.75 5.26
N ILE A 38 -35.21 -23.44 5.13
CA ILE A 38 -36.38 -22.56 4.90
C ILE A 38 -36.91 -22.72 3.48
N SER A 39 -36.02 -22.99 2.53
CA SER A 39 -36.36 -23.23 1.13
C SER A 39 -36.67 -24.70 0.80
N ASP A 40 -36.96 -25.51 1.80
CA ASP A 40 -37.32 -26.94 1.67
C ASP A 40 -36.28 -27.75 0.87
N GLY A 41 -34.97 -27.50 1.10
CA GLY A 41 -33.89 -28.23 0.47
C GLY A 41 -33.59 -27.75 -0.98
N TYR A 42 -34.10 -26.58 -1.37
CA TYR A 42 -33.89 -26.04 -2.72
C TYR A 42 -32.40 -25.90 -3.06
N ILE A 43 -31.62 -25.29 -2.15
CA ILE A 43 -30.21 -25.01 -2.38
C ILE A 43 -29.40 -26.31 -2.43
N SER A 44 -29.61 -27.23 -1.49
CA SER A 44 -28.92 -28.51 -1.45
C SER A 44 -29.22 -29.40 -2.66
N ASN A 45 -30.45 -29.28 -3.24
CA ASN A 45 -30.82 -29.97 -4.47
C ASN A 45 -29.97 -29.47 -5.68
N LEU A 46 -29.69 -28.16 -5.79
CA LEU A 46 -28.82 -27.60 -6.82
C LEU A 46 -27.39 -28.08 -6.65
N LEU A 47 -26.87 -28.05 -5.42
CA LEU A 47 -25.51 -28.51 -5.13
C LEU A 47 -25.35 -30.02 -5.46
N ARG A 48 -26.35 -30.86 -5.20
CA ARG A 48 -26.32 -32.30 -5.58
C ARG A 48 -26.25 -32.52 -7.08
N ARG A 49 -26.84 -31.63 -7.88
CA ARG A 49 -26.76 -31.67 -9.35
C ARG A 49 -25.39 -31.26 -9.89
N GLY A 50 -24.54 -30.66 -9.06
CA GLY A 50 -23.19 -30.23 -9.44
C GLY A 50 -23.08 -28.80 -9.94
N ASP A 51 -24.09 -27.95 -9.70
CA ASP A 51 -24.08 -26.57 -10.17
C ASP A 51 -22.98 -25.73 -9.50
N LEU A 52 -22.53 -26.13 -8.30
CA LEU A 52 -21.40 -25.51 -7.58
C LEU A 52 -20.65 -26.55 -6.74
N GLU A 53 -19.34 -26.65 -6.90
CA GLU A 53 -18.48 -27.57 -6.14
C GLU A 53 -17.99 -27.02 -4.81
N GLY A 54 -17.99 -25.71 -4.63
CA GLY A 54 -17.50 -25.02 -3.43
C GLY A 54 -16.03 -24.61 -3.49
N LYS A 55 -15.35 -24.74 -4.65
CA LYS A 55 -13.96 -24.29 -4.83
C LYS A 55 -13.85 -22.78 -4.63
N PRO A 56 -12.72 -22.27 -4.06
CA PRO A 56 -12.56 -20.83 -3.79
C PRO A 56 -12.83 -19.97 -5.02
N GLY A 57 -13.76 -19.02 -4.87
CA GLY A 57 -14.12 -18.08 -5.93
C GLY A 57 -15.10 -18.61 -6.99
N GLN A 58 -15.60 -19.84 -6.89
CA GLN A 58 -16.79 -20.24 -7.65
C GLN A 58 -18.01 -19.47 -7.14
N VAL A 59 -18.90 -19.08 -8.03
CA VAL A 59 -20.13 -18.35 -7.67
C VAL A 59 -21.33 -18.90 -8.40
N LEU A 60 -22.49 -18.91 -7.74
CA LEU A 60 -23.77 -19.26 -8.32
C LEU A 60 -24.82 -18.27 -7.80
N LEU A 61 -25.43 -17.49 -8.71
CA LEU A 61 -26.48 -16.54 -8.37
C LEU A 61 -27.84 -17.21 -8.54
N LEU A 62 -28.62 -17.23 -7.46
CA LEU A 62 -29.97 -17.76 -7.43
C LEU A 62 -30.99 -16.62 -7.37
N HIS A 63 -32.06 -16.74 -8.16
CA HIS A 63 -33.16 -15.79 -8.16
C HIS A 63 -34.39 -16.44 -7.52
N HIS A 64 -35.13 -15.67 -6.73
CA HIS A 64 -36.43 -16.06 -6.17
C HIS A 64 -36.40 -17.45 -5.46
N VAL A 65 -35.46 -17.60 -4.52
CA VAL A 65 -35.40 -18.82 -3.69
C VAL A 65 -36.64 -18.89 -2.80
N PRO A 66 -37.38 -20.03 -2.78
CA PRO A 66 -38.63 -20.15 -2.04
C PRO A 66 -38.46 -19.78 -0.55
N ASN A 67 -39.49 -19.10 -0.02
CA ASN A 67 -39.58 -18.71 1.40
C ASN A 67 -38.46 -17.79 1.93
N VAL A 68 -37.57 -17.26 1.06
CA VAL A 68 -36.51 -16.32 1.41
C VAL A 68 -36.97 -14.89 1.05
N LEU A 69 -36.74 -13.94 1.97
CA LEU A 69 -37.18 -12.55 1.79
C LEU A 69 -36.30 -11.74 0.82
N SER A 70 -35.07 -12.17 0.59
CA SER A 70 -34.14 -11.54 -0.34
C SER A 70 -34.50 -11.91 -1.78
N GLU A 71 -34.34 -10.96 -2.70
CA GLU A 71 -34.60 -11.20 -4.13
C GLU A 71 -33.66 -12.24 -4.75
N ARG A 72 -32.42 -12.28 -4.25
CA ARG A 72 -31.33 -13.14 -4.75
C ARG A 72 -30.53 -13.74 -3.62
N ILE A 73 -29.92 -14.88 -3.88
CA ILE A 73 -28.87 -15.48 -3.07
C ILE A 73 -27.63 -15.70 -3.95
N LEU A 74 -26.49 -15.18 -3.55
CA LEU A 74 -25.20 -15.46 -4.16
C LEU A 74 -24.47 -16.52 -3.32
N LEU A 75 -24.36 -17.73 -3.87
CA LEU A 75 -23.53 -18.79 -3.30
C LEU A 75 -22.09 -18.60 -3.73
N VAL A 76 -21.15 -18.64 -2.77
CA VAL A 76 -19.73 -18.42 -3.01
C VAL A 76 -18.94 -19.61 -2.47
N GLY A 77 -18.14 -20.23 -3.33
CA GLY A 77 -17.23 -21.30 -2.94
C GLY A 77 -16.11 -20.77 -2.05
N CYS A 78 -15.97 -21.42 -0.87
CA CYS A 78 -14.99 -21.06 0.17
C CYS A 78 -13.87 -22.11 0.33
N GLY A 79 -13.83 -23.13 -0.53
CA GLY A 79 -12.87 -24.22 -0.40
C GLY A 79 -13.19 -25.18 0.76
N LYS A 80 -12.18 -25.84 1.28
CA LYS A 80 -12.37 -26.75 2.42
C LYS A 80 -12.61 -25.97 3.71
N GLU A 81 -13.56 -26.47 4.48
CA GLU A 81 -13.87 -25.86 5.78
C GLU A 81 -12.63 -25.77 6.69
N ARG A 82 -12.44 -24.62 7.35
CA ARG A 82 -11.31 -24.30 8.23
C ARG A 82 -9.92 -24.24 7.56
N GLU A 83 -9.83 -24.38 6.24
CA GLU A 83 -8.56 -24.24 5.53
C GLU A 83 -8.40 -22.88 4.83
N LEU A 84 -9.40 -22.02 4.88
CA LEU A 84 -9.39 -20.70 4.24
C LEU A 84 -8.26 -19.84 4.81
N ASP A 85 -7.37 -19.39 3.92
CA ASP A 85 -6.28 -18.46 4.25
C ASP A 85 -6.58 -17.03 3.78
N ASP A 86 -5.69 -16.09 4.11
CA ASP A 86 -5.81 -14.67 3.76
C ASP A 86 -5.99 -14.45 2.26
N LYS A 87 -5.21 -15.15 1.44
CA LYS A 87 -5.24 -15.01 -0.03
C LYS A 87 -6.57 -15.48 -0.58
N GLN A 88 -7.02 -16.64 -0.13
CA GLN A 88 -8.31 -17.22 -0.55
C GLN A 88 -9.47 -16.35 -0.08
N TYR A 89 -9.41 -15.81 1.17
CA TYR A 89 -10.43 -14.90 1.67
C TYR A 89 -10.56 -13.65 0.80
N LYS A 90 -9.45 -12.97 0.50
CA LYS A 90 -9.44 -11.82 -0.41
C LYS A 90 -9.97 -12.18 -1.82
N GLN A 91 -9.64 -13.37 -2.32
CA GLN A 91 -10.12 -13.86 -3.62
C GLN A 91 -11.64 -14.04 -3.63
N ILE A 92 -12.22 -14.65 -2.60
CA ILE A 92 -13.69 -14.85 -2.54
C ILE A 92 -14.44 -13.53 -2.36
N ILE A 93 -13.92 -12.60 -1.54
CA ILE A 93 -14.49 -11.25 -1.44
C ILE A 93 -14.42 -10.55 -2.80
N SER A 94 -13.27 -10.53 -3.44
CA SER A 94 -13.08 -9.92 -4.77
C SER A 94 -14.05 -10.47 -5.81
N LYS A 95 -14.20 -11.79 -5.88
CA LYS A 95 -15.13 -12.44 -6.80
C LYS A 95 -16.59 -12.10 -6.50
N THR A 96 -16.94 -12.06 -5.22
CA THR A 96 -18.28 -11.64 -4.74
C THR A 96 -18.61 -10.22 -5.20
N ILE A 97 -17.71 -9.27 -4.96
CA ILE A 97 -17.91 -7.85 -5.30
C ILE A 97 -18.05 -7.67 -6.80
N ASN A 98 -17.18 -8.27 -7.60
CA ASN A 98 -17.26 -8.18 -9.05
C ASN A 98 -18.59 -8.76 -9.57
N THR A 99 -19.03 -9.91 -9.06
CA THR A 99 -20.30 -10.52 -9.43
C THR A 99 -21.49 -9.62 -9.05
N LEU A 100 -21.52 -9.08 -7.84
CA LEU A 100 -22.59 -8.17 -7.39
C LEU A 100 -22.64 -6.90 -8.24
N ASN A 101 -21.49 -6.33 -8.59
CA ASN A 101 -21.40 -5.12 -9.39
C ASN A 101 -21.88 -5.31 -10.84
N GLU A 102 -21.73 -6.53 -11.38
CA GLU A 102 -22.18 -6.88 -12.73
C GLU A 102 -23.67 -7.26 -12.79
N THR A 103 -24.24 -7.76 -11.69
CA THR A 103 -25.63 -8.28 -11.65
C THR A 103 -26.68 -7.23 -11.35
N GLY A 104 -26.30 -5.97 -11.16
CA GLY A 104 -27.22 -4.87 -10.83
C GLY A 104 -27.82 -4.96 -9.43
N SER A 105 -27.23 -5.74 -8.52
CA SER A 105 -27.56 -5.74 -7.10
C SER A 105 -26.95 -4.51 -6.44
N MET A 106 -27.75 -3.48 -6.18
CA MET A 106 -27.25 -2.22 -5.62
C MET A 106 -26.90 -2.31 -4.13
N GLU A 107 -27.41 -3.33 -3.43
CA GLU A 107 -27.06 -3.64 -2.04
C GLU A 107 -26.96 -5.14 -1.81
N ALA A 108 -26.17 -5.54 -0.84
CA ALA A 108 -26.03 -6.92 -0.42
C ALA A 108 -25.79 -7.06 1.08
N VAL A 109 -26.25 -8.17 1.66
CA VAL A 109 -25.87 -8.62 3.00
C VAL A 109 -24.91 -9.77 2.86
N CYS A 110 -23.71 -9.59 3.38
CA CYS A 110 -22.60 -10.54 3.22
C CYS A 110 -22.33 -11.31 4.52
N PHE A 111 -22.48 -12.62 4.48
CA PHE A 111 -22.19 -13.53 5.57
C PHE A 111 -20.80 -14.20 5.45
N LEU A 112 -19.98 -13.81 4.46
CA LEU A 112 -18.62 -14.36 4.31
C LEU A 112 -17.69 -13.93 5.45
N THR A 113 -17.98 -12.84 6.13
CA THR A 113 -17.28 -12.37 7.33
C THR A 113 -17.42 -13.31 8.53
N GLU A 114 -18.40 -14.23 8.50
CA GLU A 114 -18.56 -15.29 9.52
C GLU A 114 -17.74 -16.55 9.23
N GLN A 115 -17.14 -16.65 8.02
CA GLN A 115 -16.32 -17.79 7.68
C GLN A 115 -15.07 -17.85 8.57
N HIS A 116 -14.66 -19.08 8.92
CA HIS A 116 -13.40 -19.28 9.62
C HIS A 116 -12.23 -19.04 8.66
N VAL A 117 -11.39 -18.04 8.97
CA VAL A 117 -10.10 -17.77 8.29
C VAL A 117 -8.99 -18.07 9.29
N LYS A 118 -7.96 -18.82 8.86
CA LYS A 118 -6.86 -19.25 9.75
C LYS A 118 -6.22 -18.07 10.46
N SER A 119 -6.21 -18.11 11.79
CA SER A 119 -5.57 -17.10 12.66
C SER A 119 -6.10 -15.67 12.46
N ARG A 120 -7.38 -15.52 12.01
CA ARG A 120 -7.98 -14.20 11.77
C ARG A 120 -9.31 -14.07 12.52
N ASP A 121 -9.46 -12.93 13.18
CA ASP A 121 -10.64 -12.55 13.94
C ASP A 121 -11.69 -11.79 13.08
N THR A 122 -12.76 -11.35 13.70
CA THR A 122 -13.83 -10.59 13.05
C THR A 122 -13.36 -9.21 12.59
N TYR A 123 -12.51 -8.54 13.38
CA TYR A 123 -11.94 -7.25 12.98
C TYR A 123 -11.17 -7.37 11.67
N TRP A 124 -10.24 -8.31 11.58
CA TRP A 124 -9.44 -8.52 10.37
C TRP A 124 -10.32 -8.85 9.17
N LYS A 125 -11.31 -9.76 9.33
CA LYS A 125 -12.18 -10.19 8.22
C LYS A 125 -13.02 -9.05 7.67
N VAL A 126 -13.65 -8.24 8.53
CA VAL A 126 -14.45 -7.09 8.11
C VAL A 126 -13.57 -6.03 7.46
N ARG A 127 -12.45 -5.69 8.07
CA ARG A 127 -11.50 -4.71 7.54
C ARG A 127 -10.99 -5.12 6.16
N GLN A 128 -10.52 -6.35 6.00
CA GLN A 128 -10.04 -6.86 4.72
C GLN A 128 -11.14 -6.94 3.66
N ALA A 129 -12.38 -7.20 4.05
CA ALA A 129 -13.51 -7.16 3.13
C ALA A 129 -13.78 -5.74 2.62
N VAL A 130 -13.66 -4.71 3.48
CA VAL A 130 -13.77 -3.29 3.08
C VAL A 130 -12.65 -2.90 2.12
N GLU A 131 -11.38 -3.15 2.52
CA GLU A 131 -10.21 -2.81 1.71
C GLU A 131 -10.27 -3.50 0.34
N THR A 132 -10.58 -4.80 0.30
CA THR A 132 -10.70 -5.57 -0.94
C THR A 132 -11.85 -5.07 -1.81
N THR A 133 -12.98 -4.71 -1.22
CA THR A 133 -14.13 -4.14 -1.96
C THR A 133 -13.73 -2.84 -2.65
N GLN A 134 -13.10 -1.94 -1.94
CA GLN A 134 -12.65 -0.66 -2.49
C GLN A 134 -11.57 -0.83 -3.57
N ASP A 135 -10.68 -1.81 -3.40
CA ASP A 135 -9.67 -2.13 -4.42
C ASP A 135 -10.30 -2.69 -5.71
N CYS A 136 -11.30 -3.57 -5.59
CA CYS A 136 -12.03 -4.13 -6.74
C CYS A 136 -12.81 -3.09 -7.53
N LEU A 137 -13.33 -2.08 -6.85
CA LEU A 137 -14.13 -1.02 -7.47
C LEU A 137 -13.28 0.17 -7.95
N TYR A 138 -11.97 0.13 -7.69
CA TYR A 138 -11.06 1.18 -8.13
C TYR A 138 -10.89 1.17 -9.65
N THR A 139 -11.01 2.33 -10.24
CA THR A 139 -10.71 2.57 -11.66
C THR A 139 -9.96 3.89 -11.82
N PHE A 140 -8.87 3.88 -12.60
CA PHE A 140 -8.19 5.11 -13.02
C PHE A 140 -8.75 5.54 -14.38
N ASN A 141 -9.64 6.51 -14.37
CA ASN A 141 -10.33 7.00 -15.58
C ASN A 141 -10.28 8.53 -15.73
N GLN A 142 -9.46 9.22 -14.92
CA GLN A 142 -9.39 10.68 -14.87
C GLN A 142 -9.02 11.29 -16.22
N LEU A 143 -8.15 10.61 -16.99
CA LEU A 143 -7.63 11.07 -18.28
C LEU A 143 -8.35 10.46 -19.49
N LYS A 144 -9.38 9.64 -19.25
CA LYS A 144 -10.18 9.07 -20.36
C LYS A 144 -11.27 10.03 -20.79
N SER A 145 -11.37 10.27 -22.12
CA SER A 145 -12.41 11.09 -22.71
C SER A 145 -13.83 10.49 -22.56
N LYS A 146 -13.92 9.15 -22.49
CA LYS A 146 -15.15 8.42 -22.23
C LYS A 146 -15.01 7.57 -21.00
N LYS A 147 -15.88 7.76 -20.03
CA LYS A 147 -15.97 6.94 -18.81
C LYS A 147 -17.05 5.88 -19.00
N SER A 148 -16.75 4.63 -18.68
CA SER A 148 -17.73 3.54 -18.69
C SER A 148 -18.01 3.14 -17.24
N ASP A 149 -19.14 3.58 -16.71
CA ASP A 149 -19.58 3.16 -15.39
C ASP A 149 -20.66 2.07 -15.52
N PRO A 150 -20.72 1.12 -14.57
CA PRO A 150 -21.81 0.14 -14.54
C PRO A 150 -23.17 0.84 -14.47
N ARG A 151 -24.16 0.30 -15.19
CA ARG A 151 -25.49 0.91 -15.28
C ARG A 151 -26.23 0.96 -13.93
N ARG A 152 -25.95 -0.03 -13.06
CA ARG A 152 -26.46 -0.15 -11.69
C ARG A 152 -25.33 -0.67 -10.79
N PRO A 153 -24.41 0.20 -10.35
CA PRO A 153 -23.29 -0.23 -9.53
C PRO A 153 -23.76 -0.66 -8.13
N LEU A 154 -22.99 -1.53 -7.53
CA LEU A 154 -23.12 -1.86 -6.11
C LEU A 154 -22.84 -0.59 -5.27
N ARG A 155 -23.73 -0.24 -4.36
CA ARG A 155 -23.68 1.00 -3.56
C ARG A 155 -23.56 0.76 -2.07
N LYS A 156 -24.03 -0.42 -1.61
CA LYS A 156 -24.05 -0.75 -0.18
C LYS A 156 -23.75 -2.21 0.07
N ILE A 157 -22.91 -2.47 1.06
CA ILE A 157 -22.71 -3.79 1.63
C ILE A 157 -22.91 -3.73 3.14
N VAL A 158 -23.66 -4.68 3.65
CA VAL A 158 -23.83 -4.92 5.08
C VAL A 158 -23.10 -6.21 5.43
N PHE A 159 -22.04 -6.14 6.22
CA PHE A 159 -21.35 -7.31 6.73
C PHE A 159 -22.10 -7.86 7.95
N ASN A 160 -22.40 -9.14 7.95
CA ASN A 160 -22.96 -9.77 9.14
C ASN A 160 -21.86 -10.28 10.05
N VAL A 161 -21.99 -10.03 11.35
CA VAL A 161 -21.07 -10.55 12.38
C VAL A 161 -21.82 -11.56 13.25
N PRO A 162 -21.12 -12.59 13.79
CA PRO A 162 -21.76 -13.72 14.47
C PRO A 162 -22.63 -13.30 15.65
N THR A 163 -22.17 -12.32 16.42
CA THR A 163 -22.85 -11.88 17.65
C THR A 163 -22.97 -10.37 17.75
N ARG A 164 -23.94 -9.89 18.53
CA ARG A 164 -24.10 -8.46 18.82
C ARG A 164 -22.92 -7.84 19.55
N ARG A 165 -22.12 -8.64 20.26
CA ARG A 165 -20.90 -8.19 20.97
C ARG A 165 -19.82 -7.77 20.00
N GLU A 166 -19.83 -8.30 18.78
CA GLU A 166 -18.84 -7.99 17.74
C GLU A 166 -19.23 -6.79 16.85
N LEU A 167 -20.37 -6.15 17.10
CA LEU A 167 -20.81 -4.99 16.29
C LEU A 167 -19.82 -3.83 16.39
N THR A 168 -19.41 -3.44 17.59
CA THR A 168 -18.43 -2.34 17.79
C THR A 168 -17.08 -2.65 17.14
N ILE A 169 -16.62 -3.90 17.24
CA ILE A 169 -15.39 -4.35 16.57
C ILE A 169 -15.53 -4.24 15.05
N GLY A 170 -16.69 -4.66 14.52
CA GLY A 170 -16.97 -4.55 13.09
C GLY A 170 -17.10 -3.10 12.60
N GLU A 171 -17.67 -2.20 13.40
CA GLU A 171 -17.74 -0.76 13.10
C GLU A 171 -16.35 -0.14 13.03
N SER A 172 -15.48 -0.39 14.03
CA SER A 172 -14.08 0.05 14.01
C SER A 172 -13.31 -0.53 12.81
N ALA A 173 -13.56 -1.80 12.47
CA ALA A 173 -12.96 -2.43 11.30
C ALA A 173 -13.36 -1.76 9.98
N ILE A 174 -14.62 -1.32 9.85
CA ILE A 174 -15.08 -0.54 8.69
C ILE A 174 -14.39 0.81 8.64
N GLU A 175 -14.32 1.53 9.75
CA GLU A 175 -13.69 2.85 9.82
C GLU A 175 -12.22 2.79 9.42
N HIS A 176 -11.45 1.87 10.01
CA HIS A 176 -10.04 1.67 9.66
C HIS A 176 -9.87 1.18 8.21
N GLY A 177 -10.70 0.23 7.77
CA GLY A 177 -10.68 -0.27 6.39
C GLY A 177 -10.96 0.83 5.34
N LEU A 178 -11.89 1.73 5.61
CA LEU A 178 -12.19 2.88 4.76
C LEU A 178 -11.03 3.88 4.71
N ALA A 179 -10.40 4.15 5.84
CA ALA A 179 -9.25 5.07 5.90
C ALA A 179 -8.05 4.51 5.12
N ILE A 180 -7.73 3.23 5.31
CA ILE A 180 -6.64 2.55 4.58
C ILE A 180 -6.95 2.50 3.08
N ALA A 181 -8.19 2.17 2.72
CA ALA A 181 -8.61 2.14 1.31
C ALA A 181 -8.55 3.53 0.66
N ALA A 182 -8.90 4.60 1.39
CA ALA A 182 -8.77 5.97 0.92
C ALA A 182 -7.31 6.37 0.70
N GLY A 183 -6.42 5.98 1.62
CA GLY A 183 -4.98 6.17 1.47
C GLY A 183 -4.40 5.38 0.28
N SER A 184 -4.78 4.10 0.14
CA SER A 184 -4.39 3.26 -0.98
C SER A 184 -4.90 3.79 -2.32
N LYS A 185 -6.12 4.37 -2.33
CA LYS A 185 -6.67 5.03 -3.52
C LYS A 185 -5.86 6.25 -3.90
N LEU A 186 -5.52 7.12 -2.96
CA LEU A 186 -4.67 8.30 -3.21
C LEU A 186 -3.30 7.87 -3.74
N CYS A 187 -2.66 6.88 -3.12
CA CYS A 187 -1.41 6.31 -3.60
C CYS A 187 -1.53 5.84 -5.06
N LYS A 188 -2.59 5.12 -5.41
CA LYS A 188 -2.82 4.65 -6.79
C LYS A 188 -3.13 5.80 -7.75
N ASP A 189 -3.91 6.78 -7.35
CA ASP A 189 -4.26 7.94 -8.19
C ASP A 189 -3.01 8.74 -8.56
N VAL A 190 -2.15 9.03 -7.57
CA VAL A 190 -0.91 9.78 -7.76
C VAL A 190 0.09 8.97 -8.61
N ALA A 191 0.30 7.69 -8.29
CA ALA A 191 1.27 6.85 -9.01
C ALA A 191 0.83 6.48 -10.44
N ASN A 192 -0.47 6.41 -10.72
CA ASN A 192 -0.97 6.16 -12.07
C ASN A 192 -0.95 7.41 -12.97
N MET A 193 -0.80 8.58 -12.38
CA MET A 193 -0.72 9.83 -13.16
C MET A 193 0.52 9.79 -14.07
N PRO A 194 0.42 10.24 -15.33
CA PRO A 194 1.57 10.26 -16.23
C PRO A 194 2.57 11.37 -15.86
N PRO A 195 3.86 11.20 -16.21
CA PRO A 195 4.92 12.11 -15.75
C PRO A 195 4.83 13.53 -16.33
N ASN A 196 4.13 13.74 -17.43
CA ASN A 196 3.83 15.08 -17.95
C ASN A 196 2.82 15.86 -17.09
N ILE A 197 2.18 15.21 -16.12
CA ILE A 197 1.30 15.83 -15.10
C ILE A 197 1.93 15.66 -13.73
N CYS A 198 2.27 14.42 -13.34
CA CYS A 198 2.90 14.13 -12.06
C CYS A 198 4.41 14.41 -12.16
N ASN A 199 4.79 15.66 -12.01
CA ASN A 199 6.15 16.14 -11.82
C ASN A 199 6.42 16.42 -10.32
N PRO A 200 7.63 16.83 -9.91
CA PRO A 200 7.91 17.09 -8.48
C PRO A 200 7.00 18.15 -7.83
N ALA A 201 6.61 19.18 -8.58
CA ALA A 201 5.69 20.23 -8.09
C ALA A 201 4.28 19.63 -7.83
N TYR A 202 3.80 18.74 -8.68
CA TYR A 202 2.52 18.05 -8.47
C TYR A 202 2.47 17.24 -7.17
N LEU A 203 3.58 16.59 -6.78
CA LEU A 203 3.66 15.92 -5.48
C LEU A 203 3.49 16.93 -4.34
N GLY A 204 4.06 18.11 -4.47
CA GLY A 204 3.88 19.22 -3.53
C GLY A 204 2.42 19.69 -3.45
N GLU A 205 1.76 19.84 -4.57
CA GLU A 205 0.33 20.19 -4.64
C GLU A 205 -0.54 19.14 -3.94
N GLN A 206 -0.28 17.87 -4.15
CA GLN A 206 -0.99 16.78 -3.47
C GLN A 206 -0.76 16.78 -1.96
N ALA A 207 0.44 17.13 -1.51
CA ALA A 207 0.73 17.30 -0.09
C ALA A 207 -0.06 18.49 0.51
N GLN A 208 -0.10 19.63 -0.19
CA GLN A 208 -0.86 20.82 0.24
C GLN A 208 -2.37 20.54 0.26
N GLU A 209 -2.89 19.72 -0.65
CA GLU A 209 -4.28 19.31 -0.65
C GLU A 209 -4.65 18.51 0.61
N LEU A 210 -3.74 17.70 1.15
CA LEU A 210 -3.96 17.06 2.46
C LEU A 210 -4.10 18.08 3.58
N ALA A 211 -3.25 19.11 3.63
CA ALA A 211 -3.34 20.17 4.64
C ALA A 211 -4.65 20.97 4.53
N THR A 212 -5.20 21.10 3.33
CA THR A 212 -6.50 21.74 3.11
C THR A 212 -7.66 20.88 3.64
N ASN A 213 -7.53 19.57 3.61
CA ASN A 213 -8.57 18.63 3.99
C ASN A 213 -8.52 18.17 5.46
N PHE A 214 -7.40 18.39 6.15
CA PHE A 214 -7.18 17.91 7.52
C PHE A 214 -6.49 18.98 8.37
N ASP A 215 -7.18 19.49 9.38
CA ASP A 215 -6.72 20.60 10.24
C ASP A 215 -5.44 20.28 11.05
N ASN A 216 -5.14 19.00 11.28
CA ASN A 216 -3.96 18.53 12.01
C ASN A 216 -2.75 18.24 11.12
N ILE A 217 -2.82 18.64 9.85
CA ILE A 217 -1.72 18.56 8.89
C ILE A 217 -1.25 19.97 8.51
N THR A 218 0.07 20.16 8.53
CA THR A 218 0.75 21.29 7.90
C THR A 218 1.79 20.79 6.89
N VAL A 219 2.10 21.60 5.89
CA VAL A 219 3.02 21.23 4.82
C VAL A 219 4.03 22.32 4.56
N ASP A 220 5.31 21.96 4.57
CA ASP A 220 6.42 22.81 4.13
C ASP A 220 6.93 22.33 2.78
N ILE A 221 7.05 23.23 1.82
CA ILE A 221 7.60 22.98 0.49
C ILE A 221 9.02 23.50 0.41
N ILE A 222 9.96 22.64 0.05
CA ILE A 222 11.38 22.95 -0.03
C ILE A 222 11.80 22.84 -1.49
N GLY A 223 12.04 23.97 -2.12
CA GLY A 223 12.54 24.08 -3.50
C GLY A 223 14.06 24.07 -3.58
N GLU A 224 14.59 24.13 -4.80
CA GLU A 224 16.02 24.00 -5.11
C GLU A 224 16.90 25.08 -4.46
N GLU A 225 16.42 26.33 -4.37
CA GLU A 225 17.14 27.41 -3.68
C GLU A 225 17.39 27.04 -2.23
N LYS A 226 16.36 26.58 -1.52
CA LYS A 226 16.49 26.16 -0.12
C LYS A 226 17.32 24.88 0.04
N MET A 227 17.22 23.95 -0.90
CA MET A 227 18.06 22.76 -0.92
C MET A 227 19.55 23.13 -1.07
N ALA A 228 19.87 24.11 -1.91
CA ALA A 228 21.23 24.61 -2.10
C ALA A 228 21.78 25.25 -0.81
N GLU A 229 21.00 26.08 -0.11
CA GLU A 229 21.35 26.67 1.18
C GLU A 229 21.63 25.58 2.25
N LEU A 230 20.89 24.46 2.19
CA LEU A 230 21.03 23.34 3.11
C LEU A 230 22.16 22.39 2.75
N GLY A 231 22.81 22.58 1.59
CA GLY A 231 23.88 21.72 1.10
C GLY A 231 23.40 20.36 0.57
N MET A 232 22.15 20.26 0.13
CA MET A 232 21.55 19.03 -0.44
C MET A 232 22.03 18.81 -1.88
N ASN A 233 23.36 18.78 -2.07
CA ASN A 233 23.95 18.78 -3.42
C ASN A 233 23.77 17.45 -4.15
N SER A 234 23.65 16.34 -3.44
CA SER A 234 23.39 15.03 -4.03
C SER A 234 21.97 14.98 -4.63
N TYR A 235 21.00 15.49 -3.89
CA TYR A 235 19.61 15.62 -4.36
C TYR A 235 19.54 16.54 -5.61
N LEU A 236 20.11 17.74 -5.52
CA LEU A 236 20.15 18.71 -6.63
C LEU A 236 20.86 18.19 -7.87
N ALA A 237 21.92 17.39 -7.70
CA ALA A 237 22.66 16.81 -8.83
C ALA A 237 21.78 15.89 -9.67
N VAL A 238 20.93 15.08 -9.04
CA VAL A 238 20.00 14.20 -9.77
C VAL A 238 18.99 15.00 -10.59
N GLY A 239 18.37 16.02 -10.00
CA GLY A 239 17.34 16.84 -10.67
C GLY A 239 17.86 17.80 -11.73
N ARG A 240 19.15 18.12 -11.69
CA ARG A 240 19.77 19.15 -12.54
C ARG A 240 19.63 18.93 -14.05
N GLY A 241 19.39 17.69 -14.46
CA GLY A 241 19.17 17.34 -15.86
C GLY A 241 17.75 17.57 -16.38
N SER A 242 16.81 17.89 -15.50
CA SER A 242 15.41 18.14 -15.83
C SER A 242 15.09 19.64 -15.89
N ASP A 243 14.10 20.01 -16.70
CA ASP A 243 13.47 21.35 -16.66
C ASP A 243 12.46 21.47 -15.54
N ASN A 244 12.03 20.35 -14.92
CA ASN A 244 11.18 20.35 -13.72
C ASN A 244 12.06 20.49 -12.47
N GLU A 245 11.87 21.57 -11.71
CA GLU A 245 12.60 21.77 -10.45
C GLU A 245 12.31 20.66 -9.44
N SER A 246 13.34 20.28 -8.70
CA SER A 246 13.20 19.35 -7.57
C SER A 246 12.39 19.99 -6.44
N VAL A 247 11.48 19.22 -5.85
CA VAL A 247 10.62 19.67 -4.75
C VAL A 247 10.55 18.61 -3.68
N MET A 248 10.98 18.94 -2.47
CA MET A 248 10.78 18.09 -1.29
C MET A 248 9.63 18.66 -0.46
N SER A 249 8.61 17.83 -0.22
CA SER A 249 7.46 18.21 0.60
C SER A 249 7.55 17.55 1.96
N VAL A 250 7.38 18.31 3.02
CA VAL A 250 7.38 17.85 4.42
C VAL A 250 5.98 18.01 4.98
N ILE A 251 5.32 16.89 5.25
CA ILE A 251 3.95 16.80 5.74
C ILE A 251 4.00 16.51 7.22
N ASN A 252 3.65 17.48 8.06
CA ASN A 252 3.61 17.32 9.50
C ASN A 252 2.19 16.97 9.95
N TYR A 253 2.02 15.82 10.55
CA TYR A 253 0.79 15.41 11.23
C TYR A 253 1.00 15.42 12.74
N GLN A 254 0.17 16.16 13.44
CA GLN A 254 0.22 16.28 14.90
C GLN A 254 -1.06 15.74 15.53
N GLY A 255 -1.02 14.47 15.96
CA GLY A 255 -2.11 13.80 16.66
C GLY A 255 -1.78 13.45 18.10
N GLY A 256 -0.47 13.38 18.44
CA GLY A 256 0.04 13.08 19.78
C GLY A 256 0.40 14.31 20.60
N ALA A 257 1.05 14.11 21.74
CA ALA A 257 1.56 15.18 22.57
C ALA A 257 2.63 16.01 21.81
N LYS A 258 2.70 17.30 22.10
CA LYS A 258 3.57 18.22 21.38
C LYS A 258 5.06 17.88 21.48
N ASP A 259 5.46 17.28 22.57
CA ASP A 259 6.85 16.88 22.90
C ASP A 259 7.15 15.40 22.56
N GLN A 260 6.17 14.68 22.01
CA GLN A 260 6.37 13.31 21.56
C GLN A 260 7.21 13.31 20.28
N ALA A 261 8.33 12.57 20.29
CA ALA A 261 9.17 12.37 19.13
C ALA A 261 8.37 11.77 17.94
N PRO A 262 8.50 12.31 16.73
CA PRO A 262 7.74 11.84 15.59
C PRO A 262 8.28 10.53 15.01
N ILE A 263 7.41 9.78 14.36
CA ILE A 263 7.77 8.77 13.38
C ILE A 263 7.91 9.48 12.04
N VAL A 264 8.99 9.24 11.30
CA VAL A 264 9.22 9.86 10.00
C VAL A 264 9.13 8.83 8.88
N LEU A 265 8.33 9.12 7.86
CA LEU A 265 8.19 8.32 6.64
C LEU A 265 8.80 9.12 5.48
N VAL A 266 9.83 8.57 4.82
CA VAL A 266 10.48 9.23 3.68
C VAL A 266 10.20 8.44 2.41
N GLY A 267 9.57 9.06 1.41
CA GLY A 267 9.22 8.41 0.16
C GLY A 267 10.10 8.88 -1.02
N LYS A 268 10.74 7.96 -1.72
CA LYS A 268 11.36 8.24 -3.02
C LYS A 268 10.30 8.77 -3.98
N GLY A 269 10.54 9.94 -4.56
CA GLY A 269 9.61 10.66 -5.42
C GLY A 269 10.17 10.96 -6.81
N LEU A 270 10.90 10.00 -7.42
CA LEU A 270 11.36 10.14 -8.81
C LEU A 270 10.16 10.08 -9.75
N THR A 271 9.66 11.22 -10.17
CA THR A 271 8.44 11.33 -11.00
C THR A 271 8.61 10.74 -12.39
N PHE A 272 9.84 10.73 -12.88
CA PHE A 272 10.27 9.91 -14.01
C PHE A 272 11.78 9.65 -13.90
N ASP A 273 12.18 8.41 -14.17
CA ASP A 273 13.57 8.01 -14.19
C ASP A 273 13.96 7.43 -15.56
N SER A 274 14.67 8.24 -16.34
CA SER A 274 15.25 7.79 -17.62
C SER A 274 16.56 7.02 -17.44
N GLY A 275 17.13 7.00 -16.22
CA GLY A 275 18.48 6.59 -15.93
C GLY A 275 19.51 7.74 -16.03
N GLY A 276 19.13 8.88 -16.57
CA GLY A 276 20.03 10.00 -16.82
C GLY A 276 21.00 9.71 -17.97
N ILE A 277 22.27 10.10 -17.84
CA ILE A 277 23.32 9.81 -18.82
C ILE A 277 23.55 8.28 -18.96
N SER A 278 23.42 7.51 -17.90
CA SER A 278 23.35 6.04 -17.94
C SER A 278 21.95 5.59 -18.35
N LEU A 279 21.56 5.91 -19.60
CA LEU A 279 20.21 5.79 -20.12
C LEU A 279 19.69 4.35 -20.05
N LYS A 280 18.47 4.17 -19.52
CA LYS A 280 17.77 2.87 -19.51
C LYS A 280 17.44 2.41 -20.95
N PRO A 281 17.33 1.09 -21.19
CA PRO A 281 16.69 0.58 -22.39
C PRO A 281 15.28 1.13 -22.56
N GLY A 282 14.83 1.37 -23.81
CA GLY A 282 13.48 1.87 -24.08
C GLY A 282 12.35 0.89 -23.70
N GLU A 283 12.65 -0.41 -23.61
CA GLU A 283 11.70 -1.43 -23.17
C GLU A 283 11.26 -1.18 -21.73
N ALA A 284 9.94 -1.09 -21.52
CA ALA A 284 9.30 -0.80 -20.24
C ALA A 284 9.73 0.52 -19.56
N MET A 285 10.40 1.45 -20.27
CA MET A 285 10.76 2.75 -19.70
C MET A 285 9.53 3.57 -19.29
N ASP A 286 8.38 3.37 -19.94
CA ASP A 286 7.10 3.99 -19.57
C ASP A 286 6.61 3.60 -18.17
N GLU A 287 7.10 2.50 -17.59
CA GLU A 287 6.82 2.10 -16.22
C GLU A 287 7.63 2.90 -15.19
N MET A 288 8.64 3.67 -15.63
CA MET A 288 9.42 4.54 -14.76
C MET A 288 8.63 5.76 -14.23
N LYS A 289 7.39 5.95 -14.69
CA LYS A 289 6.42 6.83 -14.02
C LYS A 289 6.06 6.35 -12.61
N TYR A 290 6.24 5.06 -12.30
CA TYR A 290 6.01 4.50 -10.97
C TYR A 290 7.20 4.65 -10.02
N ASP A 291 8.29 5.26 -10.46
CA ASP A 291 9.50 5.42 -9.65
C ASP A 291 9.35 6.44 -8.50
N MET A 292 8.20 7.06 -8.44
CA MET A 292 7.71 7.86 -7.31
C MET A 292 6.75 7.08 -6.39
N GLY A 293 6.68 5.76 -6.53
CA GLY A 293 5.80 4.90 -5.73
C GLY A 293 6.07 4.98 -4.23
N GLY A 294 7.30 5.31 -3.82
CA GLY A 294 7.65 5.57 -2.42
C GLY A 294 6.93 6.80 -1.87
N ALA A 295 7.01 7.93 -2.57
CA ALA A 295 6.29 9.16 -2.21
C ALA A 295 4.77 8.96 -2.22
N ALA A 296 4.25 8.23 -3.23
CA ALA A 296 2.83 7.89 -3.31
C ALA A 296 2.38 7.02 -2.13
N GLY A 297 3.21 6.07 -1.69
CA GLY A 297 2.95 5.26 -0.49
C GLY A 297 2.91 6.10 0.79
N VAL A 298 3.86 7.02 0.94
CA VAL A 298 3.93 7.91 2.11
C VAL A 298 2.71 8.83 2.17
N ILE A 299 2.37 9.54 1.08
CA ILE A 299 1.19 10.44 1.10
C ILE A 299 -0.11 9.68 1.34
N GLY A 300 -0.22 8.43 0.80
CA GLY A 300 -1.34 7.54 1.07
C GLY A 300 -1.45 7.15 2.55
N ALA A 301 -0.33 6.81 3.19
CA ALA A 301 -0.29 6.51 4.63
C ALA A 301 -0.64 7.74 5.48
N MET A 302 -0.14 8.93 5.13
CA MET A 302 -0.47 10.18 5.81
C MET A 302 -1.97 10.51 5.72
N ARG A 303 -2.60 10.27 4.57
CA ARG A 303 -4.05 10.42 4.43
C ARG A 303 -4.82 9.46 5.34
N ALA A 304 -4.44 8.18 5.35
CA ALA A 304 -5.11 7.18 6.19
C ALA A 304 -4.98 7.52 7.69
N LEU A 305 -3.77 7.90 8.11
CA LEU A 305 -3.47 8.36 9.47
C LEU A 305 -4.34 9.55 9.89
N ALA A 306 -4.43 10.57 9.04
CA ALA A 306 -5.20 11.79 9.32
C ALA A 306 -6.70 11.50 9.40
N GLN A 307 -7.24 10.63 8.54
CA GLN A 307 -8.63 10.23 8.55
C GLN A 307 -9.01 9.45 9.83
N MET A 308 -8.10 8.62 10.35
CA MET A 308 -8.30 7.88 11.60
C MET A 308 -8.01 8.71 12.85
N GLN A 309 -7.40 9.89 12.71
CA GLN A 309 -7.02 10.78 13.82
C GLN A 309 -6.20 10.06 14.90
N LEU A 310 -5.19 9.28 14.47
CA LEU A 310 -4.38 8.50 15.41
C LEU A 310 -3.59 9.41 16.37
N PRO A 311 -3.51 9.06 17.68
CA PRO A 311 -2.89 9.90 18.71
C PRO A 311 -1.35 9.77 18.73
N ILE A 312 -0.70 10.03 17.60
CA ILE A 312 0.76 9.98 17.42
C ILE A 312 1.21 11.13 16.51
N ASN A 313 2.49 11.50 16.58
CA ASN A 313 3.09 12.48 15.68
C ASN A 313 3.81 11.77 14.55
N VAL A 314 3.53 12.18 13.31
CA VAL A 314 4.13 11.57 12.11
C VAL A 314 4.54 12.67 11.14
N ILE A 315 5.73 12.53 10.55
CA ILE A 315 6.20 13.39 9.47
C ILE A 315 6.34 12.56 8.20
N GLY A 316 5.66 12.95 7.14
CA GLY A 316 5.83 12.39 5.80
C GLY A 316 6.71 13.28 4.94
N VAL A 317 7.73 12.73 4.30
CA VAL A 317 8.61 13.45 3.38
C VAL A 317 8.47 12.86 1.99
N LEU A 318 8.10 13.70 1.02
CA LEU A 318 8.03 13.32 -0.39
C LEU A 318 9.25 13.90 -1.10
N ALA A 319 10.20 13.05 -1.48
CA ALA A 319 11.44 13.50 -2.10
C ALA A 319 11.29 13.58 -3.63
N GLY A 320 10.60 14.61 -4.11
CA GLY A 320 10.24 14.81 -5.52
C GLY A 320 11.43 15.24 -6.37
N CYS A 321 11.72 14.50 -7.44
CA CYS A 321 12.83 14.74 -8.36
C CYS A 321 12.52 14.09 -9.72
N GLU A 322 13.20 14.50 -10.80
CA GLU A 322 13.13 13.87 -12.12
C GLU A 322 14.53 13.64 -12.66
N ASN A 323 14.87 12.41 -13.07
CA ASN A 323 16.20 12.06 -13.59
C ASN A 323 16.18 12.00 -15.13
N MET A 324 16.79 13.00 -15.77
CA MET A 324 16.79 13.16 -17.23
C MET A 324 18.21 13.33 -17.80
N PRO A 325 18.48 12.82 -19.02
CA PRO A 325 19.72 13.10 -19.72
C PRO A 325 19.64 14.50 -20.37
N SER A 326 20.63 15.33 -20.09
CA SER A 326 20.76 16.64 -20.74
C SER A 326 22.21 17.11 -20.70
N SER A 327 22.48 18.25 -21.29
CA SER A 327 23.81 18.87 -21.26
C SER A 327 24.22 19.31 -19.84
N ASN A 328 23.26 19.54 -18.98
CA ASN A 328 23.48 19.94 -17.58
C ASN A 328 23.40 18.78 -16.57
N ALA A 329 23.06 17.56 -17.02
CA ALA A 329 22.91 16.41 -16.15
C ALA A 329 24.25 16.01 -15.48
N TYR A 330 24.13 15.44 -14.28
CA TYR A 330 25.29 14.81 -13.62
C TYR A 330 25.73 13.54 -14.39
N ARG A 331 26.98 13.12 -14.20
CA ARG A 331 27.64 12.13 -15.04
C ARG A 331 28.27 11.02 -14.22
N PRO A 332 28.44 9.83 -14.76
CA PRO A 332 29.37 8.85 -14.24
C PRO A 332 30.78 9.47 -14.12
N GLY A 333 31.42 9.31 -12.96
CA GLY A 333 32.71 9.93 -12.63
C GLY A 333 32.59 11.22 -11.80
N ASP A 334 31.42 11.87 -11.74
CA ASP A 334 31.22 13.02 -10.87
C ASP A 334 31.33 12.62 -9.38
N ILE A 335 31.88 13.50 -8.55
CA ILE A 335 31.91 13.33 -7.10
C ILE A 335 30.98 14.37 -6.49
N LEU A 336 30.01 13.87 -5.69
CA LEU A 336 29.01 14.69 -5.04
C LEU A 336 29.33 14.83 -3.55
N THR A 337 29.25 16.06 -3.03
CA THR A 337 29.29 16.31 -1.59
C THR A 337 27.86 16.36 -1.07
N THR A 338 27.45 15.39 -0.25
CA THR A 338 26.11 15.29 0.30
C THR A 338 25.87 16.31 1.42
N MET A 339 24.62 16.48 1.83
CA MET A 339 24.22 17.32 2.97
C MET A 339 24.94 16.93 4.27
N SER A 340 25.29 15.65 4.45
CA SER A 340 26.03 15.16 5.60
C SER A 340 27.53 15.52 5.58
N GLY A 341 28.03 16.04 4.44
CA GLY A 341 29.44 16.30 4.20
C GLY A 341 30.22 15.09 3.62
N GLN A 342 29.63 13.90 3.62
CA GLN A 342 30.25 12.73 2.99
C GLN A 342 30.24 12.88 1.46
N THR A 343 31.30 12.37 0.81
CA THR A 343 31.44 12.43 -0.64
C THR A 343 31.10 11.10 -1.31
N VAL A 344 30.45 11.18 -2.46
CA VAL A 344 29.98 10.03 -3.23
C VAL A 344 30.49 10.10 -4.65
N GLU A 345 31.22 9.07 -5.09
CA GLU A 345 31.55 8.87 -6.51
C GLU A 345 30.39 8.26 -7.25
N VAL A 346 29.90 8.93 -8.29
CA VAL A 346 28.84 8.43 -9.14
C VAL A 346 29.42 7.48 -10.17
N LEU A 347 29.12 6.19 -10.08
CA LEU A 347 29.49 5.20 -11.09
C LEU A 347 28.40 5.00 -12.13
N ASN A 348 27.13 5.22 -11.74
CA ASN A 348 25.99 5.03 -12.60
C ASN A 348 24.89 6.02 -12.21
N THR A 349 24.41 6.82 -13.16
CA THR A 349 23.35 7.81 -12.91
C THR A 349 21.95 7.19 -12.82
N ASP A 350 21.78 5.90 -13.13
CA ASP A 350 20.56 5.11 -12.91
C ASP A 350 20.46 4.53 -11.46
N ALA A 351 21.44 4.85 -10.62
CA ALA A 351 21.38 4.64 -9.17
C ALA A 351 21.14 5.99 -8.44
N GLU A 352 20.17 6.74 -8.89
CA GLU A 352 19.82 8.11 -8.52
C GLU A 352 18.99 8.20 -7.26
N GLY A 353 18.07 7.25 -7.03
CA GLY A 353 17.12 7.28 -5.92
C GLY A 353 17.82 7.35 -4.57
N ARG A 354 18.90 6.59 -4.39
CA ARG A 354 19.71 6.64 -3.16
C ARG A 354 20.45 7.96 -3.00
N LEU A 355 20.78 8.66 -4.09
CA LEU A 355 21.42 9.98 -4.07
C LEU A 355 20.45 11.08 -3.64
N VAL A 356 19.18 10.97 -4.00
CA VAL A 356 18.11 11.84 -3.51
C VAL A 356 17.81 11.52 -2.03
N LEU A 357 17.67 10.24 -1.70
CA LEU A 357 17.30 9.80 -0.36
C LEU A 357 18.38 10.11 0.68
N CYS A 358 19.66 10.06 0.35
CA CYS A 358 20.72 10.33 1.33
C CYS A 358 20.65 11.74 1.92
N ASP A 359 20.32 12.75 1.11
CA ASP A 359 20.13 14.12 1.58
C ASP A 359 18.79 14.27 2.33
N ALA A 360 17.72 13.61 1.87
CA ALA A 360 16.45 13.61 2.59
C ALA A 360 16.56 12.93 3.97
N LEU A 361 17.28 11.79 4.07
CA LEU A 361 17.55 11.08 5.32
C LEU A 361 18.43 11.90 6.29
N THR A 362 19.38 12.69 5.76
CA THR A 362 20.16 13.64 6.56
C THR A 362 19.29 14.81 7.02
N TYR A 363 18.41 15.31 6.15
CA TYR A 363 17.50 16.42 6.47
C TYR A 363 16.59 16.10 7.65
N VAL A 364 16.04 14.88 7.73
CA VAL A 364 15.07 14.52 8.77
C VAL A 364 15.68 14.33 10.16
N GLU A 365 17.00 14.30 10.32
CA GLU A 365 17.68 14.29 11.61
C GLU A 365 17.26 15.47 12.50
N ARG A 366 16.90 16.62 11.89
CA ARG A 366 16.47 17.84 12.60
C ARG A 366 15.18 17.70 13.39
N PHE A 367 14.38 16.69 13.08
CA PHE A 367 13.12 16.42 13.77
C PHE A 367 13.31 15.54 15.01
N GLU A 368 14.54 15.10 15.30
CA GLU A 368 14.85 14.17 16.40
C GLU A 368 13.90 12.97 16.42
N PRO A 369 13.77 12.24 15.30
CA PRO A 369 12.76 11.21 15.15
C PRO A 369 13.00 10.01 16.05
N GLU A 370 11.92 9.43 16.57
CA GLU A 370 11.98 8.11 17.22
C GLU A 370 12.41 7.03 16.24
N THR A 371 11.86 7.09 15.04
CA THR A 371 12.04 6.10 13.98
C THR A 371 11.90 6.76 12.62
N VAL A 372 12.75 6.36 11.67
CA VAL A 372 12.65 6.74 10.26
C VAL A 372 12.43 5.49 9.40
N ILE A 373 11.44 5.52 8.54
CA ILE A 373 11.17 4.46 7.55
C ILE A 373 11.21 5.10 6.17
N ASP A 374 12.18 4.74 5.34
CA ASP A 374 12.15 5.14 3.94
C ASP A 374 11.52 4.07 3.05
N VAL A 375 10.83 4.54 2.03
CA VAL A 375 10.07 3.73 1.09
C VAL A 375 10.49 4.10 -0.34
N ALA A 376 11.00 3.13 -1.07
CA ALA A 376 11.54 3.42 -2.39
C ALA A 376 11.37 2.25 -3.37
N THR A 377 11.03 2.57 -4.61
CA THR A 377 11.19 1.70 -5.78
C THR A 377 12.67 1.72 -6.18
N LEU A 378 13.51 1.07 -5.35
CA LEU A 378 14.94 1.39 -5.38
C LEU A 378 15.73 0.50 -6.32
N THR A 379 15.47 -0.82 -6.30
CA THR A 379 16.35 -1.74 -7.03
C THR A 379 15.61 -2.81 -7.84
N GLY A 380 16.05 -3.01 -9.08
CA GLY A 380 15.66 -4.19 -9.86
C GLY A 380 16.12 -5.50 -9.22
N ALA A 381 17.20 -5.47 -8.43
CA ALA A 381 17.68 -6.62 -7.67
C ALA A 381 16.65 -7.14 -6.66
N CYS A 382 15.83 -6.28 -6.06
CA CYS A 382 14.73 -6.66 -5.18
C CYS A 382 13.65 -7.45 -5.94
N ILE A 383 13.33 -7.04 -7.16
CA ILE A 383 12.40 -7.76 -8.04
C ILE A 383 12.94 -9.16 -8.35
N VAL A 384 14.22 -9.28 -8.66
CA VAL A 384 14.86 -10.58 -8.95
C VAL A 384 14.84 -11.50 -7.74
N ALA A 385 15.08 -10.96 -6.52
CA ALA A 385 15.15 -11.74 -5.30
C ALA A 385 13.76 -12.14 -4.76
N LEU A 386 12.80 -11.22 -4.72
CA LEU A 386 11.53 -11.38 -4.01
C LEU A 386 10.30 -11.38 -4.93
N GLY A 387 10.47 -11.09 -6.22
CA GLY A 387 9.37 -10.98 -7.18
C GLY A 387 8.41 -9.86 -6.83
N ALA A 388 7.12 -10.07 -7.10
CA ALA A 388 6.04 -9.10 -6.90
C ALA A 388 5.21 -9.36 -5.63
N HIS A 389 5.69 -10.22 -4.72
CA HIS A 389 4.88 -10.69 -3.59
C HIS A 389 5.29 -10.10 -2.24
N ALA A 390 6.56 -9.82 -2.05
CA ALA A 390 7.09 -9.29 -0.80
C ALA A 390 7.92 -8.02 -1.04
N THR A 391 7.74 -7.04 -0.16
CA THR A 391 8.59 -5.86 -0.06
C THR A 391 9.92 -6.25 0.60
N GLY A 392 11.03 -5.75 0.08
CA GLY A 392 12.35 -5.94 0.72
C GLY A 392 12.47 -5.03 1.95
N LEU A 393 12.78 -5.60 3.11
CA LEU A 393 12.97 -4.87 4.36
C LEU A 393 14.43 -4.99 4.80
N LEU A 394 15.08 -3.87 5.07
CA LEU A 394 16.40 -3.81 5.68
C LEU A 394 16.38 -2.76 6.81
N SER A 395 17.13 -2.98 7.87
CA SER A 395 17.07 -2.09 9.04
C SER A 395 18.38 -2.13 9.83
N ASN A 396 18.74 -1.00 10.44
CA ASN A 396 19.83 -0.91 11.42
C ASN A 396 19.35 -1.23 12.85
N HIS A 397 18.03 -1.55 13.02
CA HIS A 397 17.42 -1.77 14.33
C HIS A 397 16.45 -2.96 14.28
N ASN A 398 16.85 -4.11 14.85
CA ASN A 398 16.05 -5.34 14.79
C ASN A 398 14.63 -5.24 15.37
N PRO A 399 14.38 -4.55 16.51
CA PRO A 399 13.01 -4.36 17.00
C PRO A 399 12.10 -3.66 15.97
N LEU A 400 12.58 -2.62 15.29
CA LEU A 400 11.83 -1.94 14.24
C LEU A 400 11.54 -2.88 13.06
N ALA A 401 12.54 -3.68 12.63
CA ALA A 401 12.32 -4.67 11.58
C ALA A 401 11.25 -5.68 11.98
N HIS A 402 11.25 -6.16 13.22
CA HIS A 402 10.25 -7.08 13.74
C HIS A 402 8.85 -6.46 13.77
N ASP A 403 8.72 -5.21 14.22
CA ASP A 403 7.44 -4.49 14.25
C ASP A 403 6.85 -4.29 12.85
N LEU A 404 7.71 -3.97 11.86
CA LEU A 404 7.30 -3.86 10.45
C LEU A 404 6.90 -5.22 9.85
N LEU A 405 7.61 -6.30 10.16
CA LEU A 405 7.23 -7.66 9.72
C LEU A 405 5.87 -8.05 10.32
N LYS A 406 5.66 -7.78 11.61
CA LYS A 406 4.36 -8.00 12.27
C LYS A 406 3.25 -7.21 11.58
N ALA A 407 3.46 -5.92 11.31
CA ALA A 407 2.50 -5.08 10.59
C ALA A 407 2.22 -5.61 9.17
N SER A 408 3.24 -6.15 8.49
CA SER A 408 3.10 -6.74 7.16
C SER A 408 2.23 -8.00 7.15
N GLU A 409 2.32 -8.83 8.19
CA GLU A 409 1.50 -10.02 8.38
C GLU A 409 0.05 -9.65 8.75
N GLN A 410 -0.14 -8.69 9.65
CA GLN A 410 -1.46 -8.22 10.06
C GLN A 410 -2.24 -7.58 8.92
N SER A 411 -1.58 -6.77 8.09
CA SER A 411 -2.21 -6.14 6.93
C SER A 411 -2.36 -7.06 5.72
N GLY A 412 -1.59 -8.15 5.67
CA GLY A 412 -1.45 -9.00 4.48
C GLY A 412 -0.68 -8.31 3.34
N ASP A 413 0.02 -7.20 3.62
CA ASP A 413 0.95 -6.50 2.74
C ASP A 413 2.37 -6.92 3.07
N ARG A 414 2.76 -8.10 2.58
CA ARG A 414 3.91 -8.86 3.04
C ARG A 414 5.26 -8.20 2.76
N ALA A 415 6.17 -8.31 3.71
CA ALA A 415 7.58 -7.95 3.60
C ALA A 415 8.48 -9.12 3.98
N TRP A 416 9.75 -9.06 3.58
CA TRP A 416 10.78 -10.02 3.96
C TRP A 416 12.06 -9.28 4.29
N GLN A 417 12.66 -9.60 5.45
CA GLN A 417 13.89 -8.97 5.89
C GLN A 417 15.12 -9.56 5.17
N LEU A 418 15.94 -8.68 4.62
CA LEU A 418 17.25 -8.99 4.05
C LEU A 418 18.36 -8.52 5.01
N PRO A 419 19.57 -9.12 4.95
CA PRO A 419 20.66 -8.76 5.83
C PRO A 419 21.23 -7.37 5.54
N LEU A 420 21.74 -6.71 6.58
CA LEU A 420 22.46 -5.43 6.49
C LEU A 420 23.79 -5.59 7.25
N TRP A 421 24.68 -6.46 6.75
CA TRP A 421 25.96 -6.76 7.39
C TRP A 421 27.10 -5.92 6.83
N ASP A 422 28.12 -5.69 7.64
CA ASP A 422 29.27 -4.87 7.27
C ASP A 422 30.06 -5.45 6.08
N ASP A 423 30.04 -6.78 5.89
CA ASP A 423 30.65 -7.47 4.75
C ASP A 423 30.22 -6.88 3.39
N TYR A 424 29.00 -6.35 3.29
CA TYR A 424 28.51 -5.74 2.05
C TYR A 424 28.96 -4.28 1.85
N GLN A 425 29.49 -3.63 2.90
CA GLN A 425 29.99 -2.24 2.83
C GLN A 425 31.25 -2.13 1.94
N ASP A 426 32.08 -3.17 1.91
CA ASP A 426 33.32 -3.21 1.09
C ASP A 426 33.02 -3.05 -0.40
N GLN A 427 31.82 -3.43 -0.86
CA GLN A 427 31.41 -3.26 -2.25
C GLN A 427 31.18 -1.79 -2.64
N LEU A 428 31.14 -0.88 -1.68
CA LEU A 428 30.93 0.55 -1.90
C LEU A 428 32.23 1.39 -1.81
N GLU A 429 33.39 0.76 -1.66
CA GLU A 429 34.66 1.48 -1.60
C GLU A 429 34.94 2.28 -2.87
N SER A 430 35.47 3.48 -2.72
CA SER A 430 35.91 4.36 -3.81
C SER A 430 37.39 4.75 -3.58
N PRO A 431 38.21 4.78 -4.65
CA PRO A 431 39.55 5.35 -4.55
C PRO A 431 39.56 6.89 -4.59
N PHE A 432 38.43 7.54 -4.86
CA PHE A 432 38.38 9.00 -5.12
C PHE A 432 37.40 9.75 -4.22
N ALA A 433 36.50 9.05 -3.55
CA ALA A 433 35.49 9.65 -2.64
C ALA A 433 35.41 8.75 -1.39
N ASP A 434 34.55 9.12 -0.44
CA ASP A 434 34.31 8.29 0.74
C ASP A 434 33.75 6.93 0.36
N PHE A 435 32.84 6.89 -0.65
CA PHE A 435 32.26 5.66 -1.23
C PHE A 435 31.59 5.94 -2.57
N THR A 436 31.17 4.86 -3.25
CA THR A 436 30.46 4.91 -4.54
C THR A 436 28.96 4.83 -4.37
N ASN A 437 28.18 5.25 -5.40
CA ASN A 437 26.73 5.10 -5.39
C ASN A 437 26.24 3.71 -5.82
N LEU A 438 27.13 2.82 -6.26
CA LEU A 438 26.76 1.49 -6.79
C LEU A 438 27.76 0.42 -6.30
N GLY A 439 27.25 -0.63 -5.65
CA GLY A 439 28.05 -1.75 -5.14
C GLY A 439 28.22 -2.93 -6.13
N GLY A 440 28.02 -2.69 -7.43
CA GLY A 440 28.06 -3.74 -8.44
C GLY A 440 26.73 -4.51 -8.59
N ARG A 441 26.76 -5.63 -9.34
CA ARG A 441 25.56 -6.41 -9.66
C ARG A 441 25.11 -7.32 -8.52
N ALA A 442 26.03 -7.89 -7.76
CA ALA A 442 25.73 -8.82 -6.69
C ALA A 442 25.14 -8.10 -5.48
N ALA A 443 24.11 -8.69 -4.87
CA ALA A 443 23.44 -8.17 -3.67
C ALA A 443 22.93 -6.71 -3.80
N GLY A 444 22.47 -6.30 -4.99
CA GLY A 444 22.16 -4.89 -5.29
C GLY A 444 21.17 -4.24 -4.34
N THR A 445 20.17 -4.95 -3.84
CA THR A 445 19.23 -4.45 -2.83
C THR A 445 19.93 -4.19 -1.49
N ILE A 446 20.82 -5.09 -1.10
CA ILE A 446 21.55 -4.99 0.17
C ILE A 446 22.58 -3.85 0.10
N THR A 447 23.36 -3.77 -0.98
CA THR A 447 24.35 -2.69 -1.14
C THR A 447 23.71 -1.31 -1.26
N ALA A 448 22.50 -1.21 -1.86
CA ALA A 448 21.73 0.02 -1.85
C ALA A 448 21.32 0.44 -0.41
N ALA A 449 20.86 -0.49 0.40
CA ALA A 449 20.56 -0.23 1.81
C ALA A 449 21.82 0.07 2.63
N CYS A 450 22.95 -0.58 2.35
CA CYS A 450 24.24 -0.25 2.93
C CYS A 450 24.67 1.19 2.63
N PHE A 451 24.43 1.66 1.41
CA PHE A 451 24.63 3.06 1.05
C PHE A 451 23.76 3.98 1.92
N LEU A 452 22.43 3.74 2.00
CA LEU A 452 21.53 4.55 2.81
C LEU A 452 21.87 4.52 4.30
N SER A 453 22.32 3.38 4.83
CA SER A 453 22.67 3.22 6.24
C SER A 453 23.80 4.16 6.71
N LYS A 454 24.63 4.64 5.79
CA LYS A 454 25.70 5.61 6.10
C LYS A 454 25.14 6.98 6.55
N PHE A 455 23.88 7.26 6.21
CA PHE A 455 23.20 8.52 6.50
C PHE A 455 22.12 8.41 7.61
N THR A 456 22.01 7.22 8.25
CA THR A 456 20.94 6.96 9.22
C THR A 456 21.44 6.55 10.61
N LYS A 457 22.70 6.87 10.92
CA LYS A 457 23.37 6.45 12.16
C LYS A 457 22.82 7.08 13.44
N LYS A 458 22.04 8.17 13.32
CA LYS A 458 21.56 8.96 14.48
C LYS A 458 20.16 8.54 14.97
N TYR A 459 19.49 7.62 14.28
CA TYR A 459 18.15 7.17 14.62
C TYR A 459 17.90 5.72 14.23
N ASN A 460 16.83 5.12 14.76
CA ASN A 460 16.36 3.81 14.33
C ASN A 460 15.77 3.92 12.92
N TRP A 461 16.27 3.11 12.00
CA TRP A 461 15.93 3.22 10.59
C TRP A 461 15.57 1.88 9.97
N ALA A 462 14.59 1.91 9.07
CA ALA A 462 14.28 0.81 8.16
C ALA A 462 14.08 1.34 6.74
N HIS A 463 14.52 0.55 5.78
CA HIS A 463 14.33 0.73 4.35
C HIS A 463 13.35 -0.31 3.82
N LEU A 464 12.35 0.16 3.05
CA LEU A 464 11.38 -0.67 2.34
C LEU A 464 11.62 -0.53 0.83
N ASP A 465 12.21 -1.55 0.22
CA ASP A 465 12.33 -1.62 -1.25
C ASP A 465 11.06 -2.22 -1.85
N ILE A 466 10.28 -1.35 -2.49
CA ILE A 466 8.97 -1.68 -3.08
C ILE A 466 9.01 -1.80 -4.61
N ALA A 467 10.20 -1.90 -5.20
CA ALA A 467 10.34 -1.99 -6.66
C ALA A 467 9.51 -3.13 -7.29
N GLY A 468 9.39 -4.26 -6.57
CA GLY A 468 8.58 -5.41 -7.02
C GLY A 468 7.09 -5.32 -6.68
N THR A 469 6.68 -4.43 -5.78
CA THR A 469 5.33 -4.45 -5.20
C THR A 469 4.48 -3.20 -5.48
N ALA A 470 5.11 -2.09 -5.89
CA ALA A 470 4.42 -0.80 -6.06
C ALA A 470 3.48 -0.76 -7.27
N TRP A 471 3.77 -1.51 -8.33
CA TRP A 471 2.92 -1.58 -9.53
C TRP A 471 2.86 -2.98 -10.12
N ARG A 472 1.97 -3.16 -11.06
CA ARG A 472 1.83 -4.36 -11.91
C ARG A 472 2.09 -3.97 -13.36
N SER A 473 2.77 -4.85 -14.09
CA SER A 473 3.04 -4.70 -15.53
C SER A 473 2.02 -5.47 -16.38
N GLY A 474 2.09 -5.30 -17.71
CA GLY A 474 1.31 -6.05 -18.69
C GLY A 474 -0.18 -5.67 -18.72
N LYS A 475 -1.06 -6.66 -18.91
CA LYS A 475 -2.51 -6.44 -19.08
C LYS A 475 -3.18 -5.73 -17.90
N ASN A 476 -2.68 -5.96 -16.69
CA ASN A 476 -3.20 -5.39 -15.45
C ASN A 476 -2.32 -4.25 -14.93
N LYS A 477 -1.65 -3.53 -15.83
CA LYS A 477 -0.75 -2.42 -15.51
C LYS A 477 -1.43 -1.38 -14.63
N GLY A 478 -0.75 -1.02 -13.54
CA GLY A 478 -1.23 0.00 -12.61
C GLY A 478 -0.60 -0.11 -11.23
N ALA A 479 -0.65 1.00 -10.51
CA ALA A 479 -0.20 1.05 -9.12
C ALA A 479 -1.05 0.15 -8.23
N THR A 480 -0.41 -0.49 -7.23
CA THR A 480 -1.06 -1.44 -6.30
C THR A 480 -1.62 -0.78 -5.05
N GLY A 481 -1.14 0.40 -4.70
CA GLY A 481 -1.42 1.06 -3.42
C GLY A 481 -0.51 0.58 -2.27
N ARG A 482 0.40 -0.39 -2.53
CA ARG A 482 1.40 -0.83 -1.54
C ARG A 482 2.53 0.20 -1.43
N PRO A 483 3.09 0.43 -0.22
CA PRO A 483 2.87 -0.31 1.02
C PRO A 483 1.92 0.39 2.01
N VAL A 484 0.92 1.15 1.55
CA VAL A 484 -0.01 1.88 2.43
C VAL A 484 -0.63 0.99 3.52
N PRO A 485 -1.13 -0.24 3.22
CA PRO A 485 -1.71 -1.09 4.26
C PRO A 485 -0.71 -1.45 5.37
N MET A 486 0.53 -1.80 5.01
CA MET A 486 1.59 -2.14 5.98
C MET A 486 2.02 -0.93 6.81
N LEU A 487 2.27 0.22 6.19
CA LEU A 487 2.64 1.45 6.89
C LEU A 487 1.54 1.88 7.86
N THR A 488 0.29 1.87 7.41
CA THR A 488 -0.84 2.26 8.26
C THR A 488 -1.03 1.28 9.41
N GLN A 489 -0.84 -0.02 9.19
CA GLN A 489 -0.88 -1.01 10.27
C GLN A 489 0.23 -0.79 11.29
N TYR A 490 1.44 -0.47 10.84
CA TYR A 490 2.53 -0.10 11.75
C TYR A 490 2.16 1.12 12.60
N LEU A 491 1.60 2.16 12.00
CA LEU A 491 1.15 3.36 12.73
C LEU A 491 0.01 3.06 13.70
N LEU A 492 -0.97 2.19 13.35
CA LEU A 492 -2.02 1.72 14.25
C LEU A 492 -1.43 1.01 15.47
N ASN A 493 -0.46 0.11 15.26
CA ASN A 493 0.23 -0.60 16.33
C ASN A 493 0.97 0.39 17.26
N ARG A 494 1.64 1.38 16.70
CA ARG A 494 2.37 2.42 17.45
C ARG A 494 1.44 3.36 18.23
N ALA A 495 0.25 3.60 17.71
CA ALA A 495 -0.79 4.40 18.38
C ALA A 495 -1.50 3.64 19.53
N GLY A 496 -1.18 2.36 19.74
CA GLY A 496 -1.85 1.52 20.73
C GLY A 496 -3.30 1.16 20.36
N VAL A 497 -3.69 1.43 19.11
CA VAL A 497 -4.97 1.00 18.53
C VAL A 497 -4.77 -0.41 17.97
N SER A 498 -4.37 -1.33 18.83
CA SER A 498 -4.21 -2.74 18.45
C SER A 498 -5.59 -3.40 18.37
N GLU A 499 -5.68 -4.42 17.50
CA GLU A 499 -6.69 -5.46 17.59
C GLU A 499 -6.90 -5.76 19.08
N THR A 500 -8.13 -5.59 19.57
CA THR A 500 -8.44 -5.88 20.95
C THR A 500 -7.93 -7.27 21.26
N SER A 501 -6.85 -7.35 22.05
CA SER A 501 -6.34 -8.59 22.57
C SER A 501 -7.50 -9.29 23.27
N GLN A 502 -7.88 -10.45 22.77
CA GLN A 502 -8.62 -11.40 23.55
C GLN A 502 -7.66 -11.87 24.66
N ASP A 503 -7.78 -11.28 25.87
CA ASP A 503 -7.42 -11.94 27.10
C ASP A 503 -8.47 -13.02 27.44
#